data_1d257c22f7f0d6cd437ebd9d2f67e36c
#
_entry.id   1d257c22f7f0d6cd437ebd9d2f67e36c
#
_cell.length_a   1.000
_cell.length_b   1.000
_cell.length_c   1.000
_cell.angle_alpha   90.00
_cell.angle_beta   90.00
_cell.angle_gamma   90.00
#
_symmetry.space_group_name_H-M   'P 1'
#
loop_
_entity.id
_entity.type
_entity.pdbx_description
1 polymer ?
#
loop_
_entity_poly.entity_id
_entity_poly.type
_entity_poly.pdbx_seq_one_letter_code
_entity_poly.pdbx_strand_id
1 'polypeptide(L)'
;MNKAYQLFDRYGKLSGAITTIDRNGNKITTAYYLQVLDYLWQHQDKYKDILYYIGESFPDLYYKTYLPHVKVYQKPGYVREALNVGAIVCEESPYLIALYSSGLGGATQASEEVNGLGYVQLVQLTYVINEWHRVNHNMI
;
A
#
# COMPACT_ATOMS: atom_id res chain seq x y z
N MET A 1 -8.20 -8.15 -17.78
CA MET A 1 -8.15 -6.75 -17.30
C MET A 1 -9.52 -6.11 -17.09
N ASN A 2 -10.47 -6.23 -18.02
CA ASN A 2 -11.80 -5.60 -17.86
C ASN A 2 -12.56 -5.93 -16.56
N LYS A 3 -12.46 -7.17 -16.05
CA LYS A 3 -13.09 -7.54 -14.76
C LYS A 3 -12.49 -6.81 -13.56
N ALA A 4 -11.17 -6.62 -13.54
CA ALA A 4 -10.52 -5.89 -12.46
C ALA A 4 -10.97 -4.42 -12.43
N TYR A 5 -11.03 -3.75 -13.57
CA TYR A 5 -11.52 -2.38 -13.64
C TYR A 5 -13.00 -2.26 -13.26
N GLN A 6 -13.84 -3.23 -13.63
CA GLN A 6 -15.24 -3.26 -13.20
C GLN A 6 -15.38 -3.40 -11.68
N LEU A 7 -14.52 -4.22 -11.05
CA LEU A 7 -14.48 -4.35 -9.60
C LEU A 7 -13.99 -3.05 -8.95
N PHE A 8 -12.97 -2.43 -9.49
CA PHE A 8 -12.51 -1.11 -9.03
C PHE A 8 -13.60 -0.05 -9.19
N ASP A 9 -14.27 0.01 -10.33
CA ASP A 9 -15.39 0.93 -10.56
C ASP A 9 -16.54 0.70 -9.56
N ARG A 10 -16.79 -0.55 -9.20
CA ARG A 10 -17.88 -0.93 -8.30
C ARG A 10 -17.54 -0.66 -6.82
N TYR A 11 -16.35 -0.99 -6.39
CA TYR A 11 -15.97 -0.98 -4.97
C TYR A 11 -15.10 0.21 -4.55
N GLY A 12 -14.37 0.79 -5.48
CA GLY A 12 -13.48 1.90 -5.19
C GLY A 12 -14.16 3.28 -5.21
N LYS A 13 -15.41 3.36 -5.67
CA LYS A 13 -16.18 4.63 -5.70
C LYS A 13 -17.08 4.81 -4.49
N LEU A 14 -16.75 4.19 -3.37
CA LEU A 14 -17.53 4.34 -2.15
C LEU A 14 -17.39 5.76 -1.59
N SER A 15 -18.53 6.41 -1.38
CA SER A 15 -18.74 7.63 -0.61
C SER A 15 -17.70 8.76 -0.79
N GLY A 16 -17.77 9.46 -1.90
CA GLY A 16 -17.25 10.85 -1.98
C GLY A 16 -15.75 11.00 -2.17
N ALA A 17 -14.96 9.94 -2.31
CA ALA A 17 -13.57 10.07 -2.67
C ALA A 17 -13.42 10.41 -4.16
N ILE A 18 -12.58 11.39 -4.45
CA ILE A 18 -12.18 11.70 -5.82
C ILE A 18 -11.30 10.55 -6.32
N THR A 19 -11.88 9.71 -7.14
CA THR A 19 -11.20 8.53 -7.69
C THR A 19 -11.07 8.68 -9.18
N THR A 20 -9.84 8.63 -9.66
CA THR A 20 -9.55 8.52 -11.07
C THR A 20 -8.86 7.19 -11.35
N ILE A 21 -9.39 6.45 -12.31
CA ILE A 21 -8.69 5.32 -12.92
C ILE A 21 -8.29 5.74 -14.32
N ASP A 22 -7.01 5.78 -14.57
CA ASP A 22 -6.49 5.84 -15.93
C ASP A 22 -6.30 4.42 -16.45
N ARG A 23 -7.26 3.96 -17.24
CA ARG A 23 -7.25 2.61 -17.80
C ARG A 23 -6.13 2.39 -18.80
N ASN A 24 -5.70 3.43 -19.49
CA ASN A 24 -4.62 3.36 -20.46
C ASN A 24 -3.25 3.32 -19.75
N GLY A 25 -3.09 4.11 -18.68
CA GLY A 25 -1.87 4.18 -17.90
C GLY A 25 -1.82 3.20 -16.73
N ASN A 26 -2.88 2.43 -16.49
CA ASN A 26 -3.02 1.54 -15.32
C ASN A 26 -2.72 2.26 -13.99
N LYS A 27 -3.30 3.45 -13.84
CA LYS A 27 -3.08 4.33 -12.68
C LYS A 27 -4.35 4.46 -11.85
N ILE A 28 -4.17 4.47 -10.53
CA ILE A 28 -5.22 4.78 -9.57
C ILE A 28 -4.68 5.78 -8.54
N THR A 29 -5.57 6.54 -7.90
CA THR A 29 -5.19 7.43 -6.81
C THR A 29 -4.98 6.69 -5.49
N THR A 30 -4.22 7.28 -4.57
CA THR A 30 -4.07 6.75 -3.21
C THR A 30 -5.41 6.68 -2.48
N ALA A 31 -6.27 7.69 -2.65
CA ALA A 31 -7.61 7.70 -2.08
C ALA A 31 -8.47 6.52 -2.55
N TYR A 32 -8.39 6.19 -3.84
CA TYR A 32 -9.07 5.03 -4.39
C TYR A 32 -8.54 3.73 -3.79
N TYR A 33 -7.23 3.60 -3.69
CA TYR A 33 -6.61 2.39 -3.16
C TYR A 33 -6.94 2.20 -1.66
N LEU A 34 -6.97 3.27 -0.88
CA LEU A 34 -7.39 3.21 0.52
C LEU A 34 -8.83 2.70 0.66
N GLN A 35 -9.75 3.08 -0.22
CA GLN A 35 -11.12 2.55 -0.20
C GLN A 35 -11.16 1.06 -0.50
N VAL A 36 -10.32 0.57 -1.41
CA VAL A 36 -10.22 -0.86 -1.70
C VAL A 36 -9.68 -1.61 -0.48
N LEU A 37 -8.66 -1.08 0.19
CA LEU A 37 -8.12 -1.66 1.41
C LEU A 37 -9.14 -1.67 2.55
N ASP A 38 -9.88 -0.57 2.73
CA ASP A 38 -10.93 -0.46 3.73
C ASP A 38 -12.05 -1.48 3.47
N TYR A 39 -12.50 -1.58 2.23
CA TYR A 39 -13.49 -2.58 1.85
C TYR A 39 -13.01 -4.01 2.16
N LEU A 40 -11.77 -4.32 1.83
CA LEU A 40 -11.15 -5.60 2.14
C LEU A 40 -11.11 -5.87 3.66
N TRP A 41 -10.74 -4.84 4.43
CA TRP A 41 -10.68 -4.92 5.89
C TRP A 41 -12.06 -5.11 6.51
N GLN A 42 -13.09 -4.40 6.05
CA GLN A 42 -14.46 -4.52 6.53
C GLN A 42 -15.12 -5.87 6.17
N HIS A 43 -14.60 -6.59 5.17
CA HIS A 43 -15.15 -7.85 4.68
C HIS A 43 -14.13 -9.01 4.77
N GLN A 44 -13.39 -9.06 5.88
CA GLN A 44 -12.29 -10.02 6.08
C GLN A 44 -12.74 -11.47 5.89
N ASP A 45 -13.92 -11.84 6.42
CA ASP A 45 -14.43 -13.21 6.32
C ASP A 45 -14.64 -13.64 4.86
N LYS A 46 -15.11 -12.73 4.03
CA LYS A 46 -15.33 -12.99 2.61
C LYS A 46 -14.03 -13.09 1.82
N TYR A 47 -13.00 -12.34 2.20
CA TYR A 47 -11.75 -12.21 1.47
C TYR A 47 -10.54 -12.79 2.22
N LYS A 48 -10.79 -13.74 3.14
CA LYS A 48 -9.75 -14.36 3.96
C LYS A 48 -8.59 -14.95 3.16
N ASP A 49 -8.86 -15.53 2.00
CA ASP A 49 -7.83 -16.13 1.17
C ASP A 49 -6.92 -15.05 0.54
N ILE A 50 -7.51 -13.94 0.09
CA ILE A 50 -6.74 -12.79 -0.41
C ILE A 50 -5.87 -12.21 0.71
N LEU A 51 -6.45 -11.98 1.88
CA LEU A 51 -5.71 -11.50 3.06
C LEU A 51 -4.58 -12.46 3.44
N TYR A 52 -4.85 -13.76 3.45
CA TYR A 52 -3.81 -14.76 3.70
C TYR A 52 -2.62 -14.58 2.75
N TYR A 53 -2.86 -14.59 1.44
CA TYR A 53 -1.77 -14.49 0.45
C TYR A 53 -1.01 -13.16 0.51
N ILE A 54 -1.69 -12.02 0.64
CA ILE A 54 -0.98 -10.74 0.78
C ILE A 54 -0.31 -10.60 2.16
N GLY A 55 -0.79 -11.30 3.18
CA GLY A 55 -0.16 -11.39 4.48
C GLY A 55 1.12 -12.22 4.48
N GLU A 56 1.19 -13.27 3.67
CA GLU A 56 2.38 -14.12 3.54
C GLU A 56 3.37 -13.62 2.49
N SER A 57 2.94 -12.74 1.58
CA SER A 57 3.80 -12.21 0.51
C SER A 57 4.87 -11.26 1.04
N PHE A 58 6.00 -11.21 0.35
CA PHE A 58 7.11 -10.31 0.65
C PHE A 58 7.55 -10.37 2.14
N PRO A 59 7.91 -11.56 2.66
CA PRO A 59 8.40 -11.66 4.03
C PRO A 59 9.67 -10.82 4.19
N ASP A 60 9.79 -10.14 5.33
CA ASP A 60 10.93 -9.31 5.69
C ASP A 60 11.20 -8.09 4.78
N LEU A 61 10.27 -7.77 3.87
CA LEU A 61 10.39 -6.65 2.94
C LEU A 61 9.33 -5.56 3.19
N TYR A 62 9.58 -4.35 2.69
CA TYR A 62 8.70 -3.19 2.82
C TYR A 62 8.31 -2.90 4.26
N TYR A 63 7.03 -2.84 4.61
CA TYR A 63 6.56 -2.63 5.97
C TYR A 63 7.07 -3.68 6.96
N LYS A 64 7.22 -4.92 6.52
CA LYS A 64 7.64 -6.02 7.39
C LYS A 64 9.11 -5.95 7.82
N THR A 65 9.94 -5.18 7.13
CA THR A 65 11.36 -5.02 7.45
C THR A 65 11.58 -4.57 8.90
N TYR A 66 10.78 -3.63 9.38
CA TYR A 66 10.92 -3.09 10.74
C TYR A 66 9.80 -3.51 11.70
N LEU A 67 8.85 -4.32 11.24
CA LEU A 67 7.69 -4.74 12.00
C LEU A 67 7.57 -6.27 12.06
N PRO A 68 8.60 -6.99 12.55
CA PRO A 68 8.62 -8.45 12.51
C PRO A 68 7.53 -9.11 13.37
N HIS A 69 6.98 -8.39 14.34
CA HIS A 69 5.94 -8.88 15.25
C HIS A 69 4.55 -8.33 14.97
N VAL A 70 4.40 -7.52 13.94
CA VAL A 70 3.11 -6.95 13.54
C VAL A 70 2.63 -7.65 12.29
N LYS A 71 1.37 -8.08 12.29
CA LYS A 71 0.77 -8.63 11.07
C LYS A 71 0.52 -7.49 10.09
N VAL A 72 1.08 -7.64 8.90
CA VAL A 72 0.95 -6.65 7.82
C VAL A 72 0.46 -7.35 6.56
N TYR A 73 -0.67 -6.91 6.05
CA TYR A 73 -1.18 -7.29 4.75
C TYR A 73 -0.76 -6.24 3.74
N GLN A 74 0.26 -6.52 2.93
CA GLN A 74 0.84 -5.54 2.03
C GLN A 74 0.89 -6.01 0.58
N LYS A 75 0.76 -5.05 -0.33
CA LYS A 75 0.95 -5.28 -1.76
C LYS A 75 1.79 -4.15 -2.33
N PRO A 76 3.07 -4.40 -2.57
CA PRO A 76 3.92 -3.44 -3.27
C PRO A 76 3.61 -3.42 -4.76
N GLY A 77 3.96 -2.31 -5.40
CA GLY A 77 3.96 -2.12 -6.83
C GLY A 77 5.24 -1.42 -7.25
N TYR A 78 5.86 -1.89 -8.29
CA TYR A 78 7.11 -1.37 -8.79
C TYR A 78 7.07 -1.24 -10.31
N VAL A 79 7.39 -0.06 -10.80
CA VAL A 79 7.54 0.21 -12.23
C VAL A 79 8.49 1.41 -12.40
N ARG A 80 9.64 1.19 -13.01
CA ARG A 80 10.64 2.24 -13.28
C ARG A 80 10.93 3.10 -12.04
N GLU A 81 10.75 4.43 -12.11
CA GLU A 81 11.00 5.37 -11.01
C GLU A 81 9.97 5.29 -9.87
N ALA A 82 8.90 4.54 -10.04
CA ALA A 82 7.83 4.43 -9.07
C ALA A 82 7.94 3.15 -8.23
N LEU A 83 7.97 3.32 -6.93
CA LEU A 83 7.89 2.24 -5.95
C LEU A 83 6.78 2.59 -4.96
N ASN A 84 5.75 1.76 -4.94
CA ASN A 84 4.53 2.00 -4.20
C ASN A 84 4.22 0.84 -3.27
N VAL A 85 3.54 1.12 -2.17
CA VAL A 85 3.03 0.07 -1.29
C VAL A 85 1.68 0.47 -0.70
N GLY A 86 0.74 -0.45 -0.74
CA GLY A 86 -0.49 -0.35 0.04
C GLY A 86 -0.50 -1.42 1.11
N ALA A 87 -0.95 -1.08 2.30
CA ALA A 87 -0.97 -2.02 3.41
C ALA A 87 -2.12 -1.81 4.37
N ILE A 88 -2.50 -2.91 5.02
CA ILE A 88 -3.28 -2.94 6.26
C ILE A 88 -2.28 -3.34 7.34
N VAL A 89 -2.04 -2.47 8.30
CA VAL A 89 -1.07 -2.68 9.38
C VAL A 89 -1.84 -2.94 10.67
N CYS A 90 -1.70 -4.15 11.21
CA CYS A 90 -2.48 -4.64 12.36
C CYS A 90 -1.75 -4.36 13.68
N GLU A 91 -1.47 -3.09 13.96
CA GLU A 91 -1.08 -2.63 15.30
C GLU A 91 -2.27 -2.75 16.26
N GLU A 92 -2.11 -2.47 17.54
CA GLU A 92 -3.22 -2.42 18.51
C GLU A 92 -4.35 -1.50 18.03
N SER A 93 -4.00 -0.37 17.42
CA SER A 93 -4.90 0.46 16.62
C SER A 93 -4.56 0.24 15.15
N PRO A 94 -5.30 -0.60 14.42
CA PRO A 94 -5.00 -0.88 13.02
C PRO A 94 -5.16 0.35 12.13
N TYR A 95 -4.36 0.42 11.07
CA TYR A 95 -4.47 1.48 10.09
C TYR A 95 -4.26 1.00 8.65
N LEU A 96 -4.76 1.78 7.72
CA LEU A 96 -4.60 1.57 6.29
C LEU A 96 -3.66 2.62 5.73
N ILE A 97 -2.84 2.23 4.79
CA ILE A 97 -1.94 3.16 4.11
C ILE A 97 -1.83 2.84 2.63
N ALA A 98 -1.80 3.90 1.82
CA ALA A 98 -1.40 3.86 0.42
C ALA A 98 -0.26 4.85 0.22
N LEU A 99 0.94 4.34 0.02
CA LEU A 99 2.15 5.13 -0.13
C LEU A 99 2.63 5.02 -1.59
N TYR A 100 2.55 6.14 -2.30
CA TYR A 100 3.01 6.24 -3.68
C TYR A 100 4.24 7.13 -3.75
N SER A 101 5.19 6.72 -4.54
CA SER A 101 6.44 7.45 -4.70
C SER A 101 6.90 7.49 -6.15
N SER A 102 7.74 8.48 -6.47
CA SER A 102 8.49 8.54 -7.71
C SER A 102 9.81 9.25 -7.46
N GLY A 103 10.80 8.99 -8.30
CA GLY A 103 12.10 9.67 -8.22
C GLY A 103 12.96 9.29 -7.01
N LEU A 104 12.66 8.20 -6.31
CA LEU A 104 13.46 7.73 -5.18
C LEU A 104 14.85 7.27 -5.63
N GLY A 105 15.84 7.45 -4.74
CA GLY A 105 17.22 7.04 -5.01
C GLY A 105 17.90 7.83 -6.14
N GLY A 106 17.37 9.02 -6.46
CA GLY A 106 17.89 9.88 -7.54
C GLY A 106 17.33 9.58 -8.92
N ALA A 107 16.41 8.64 -9.06
CA ALA A 107 15.67 8.42 -10.31
C ALA A 107 14.81 9.65 -10.61
N THR A 108 15.14 10.40 -11.65
CA THR A 108 14.48 11.68 -11.97
C THR A 108 13.65 11.64 -13.23
N GLN A 109 13.76 10.57 -14.00
CA GLN A 109 13.05 10.37 -15.27
C GLN A 109 12.24 9.07 -15.23
N ALA A 110 11.12 9.07 -15.93
CA ALA A 110 10.22 7.91 -16.00
C ALA A 110 10.86 6.64 -16.60
N SER A 111 11.99 6.77 -17.29
CA SER A 111 12.78 5.66 -17.83
C SER A 111 13.77 5.05 -16.85
N GLU A 112 14.05 5.72 -15.74
CA GLU A 112 15.01 5.27 -14.74
C GLU A 112 14.37 4.31 -13.76
N GLU A 113 15.16 3.34 -13.29
CA GLU A 113 14.71 2.37 -12.29
C GLU A 113 15.06 2.86 -10.88
N VAL A 114 14.18 2.60 -9.93
CA VAL A 114 14.48 2.80 -8.50
C VAL A 114 15.60 1.86 -8.10
N ASN A 115 16.66 2.40 -7.54
CA ASN A 115 17.80 1.62 -7.06
C ASN A 115 17.64 1.21 -5.58
N GLY A 116 18.65 0.51 -5.04
CA GLY A 116 18.64 0.05 -3.65
C GLY A 116 18.49 1.18 -2.62
N LEU A 117 19.05 2.37 -2.90
CA LEU A 117 18.87 3.55 -2.03
C LEU A 117 17.41 4.00 -2.00
N GLY A 118 16.74 4.03 -3.16
CA GLY A 118 15.32 4.38 -3.23
C GLY A 118 14.43 3.39 -2.48
N TYR A 119 14.75 2.10 -2.54
CA TYR A 119 14.08 1.10 -1.73
C TYR A 119 14.25 1.38 -0.22
N VAL A 120 15.49 1.63 0.22
CA VAL A 120 15.76 1.95 1.63
C VAL A 120 15.01 3.21 2.08
N GLN A 121 14.95 4.25 1.24
CA GLN A 121 14.19 5.46 1.54
C GLN A 121 12.70 5.17 1.79
N LEU A 122 12.08 4.34 0.92
CA LEU A 122 10.68 3.95 1.11
C LEU A 122 10.49 3.18 2.42
N VAL A 123 11.34 2.20 2.69
CA VAL A 123 11.24 1.36 3.89
C VAL A 123 11.45 2.17 5.17
N GLN A 124 12.39 3.10 5.17
CA GLN A 124 12.57 4.02 6.30
C GLN A 124 11.35 4.92 6.52
N LEU A 125 10.71 5.38 5.45
CA LEU A 125 9.48 6.17 5.56
C LEU A 125 8.35 5.36 6.18
N THR A 126 8.18 4.08 5.81
CA THR A 126 7.17 3.21 6.44
C THR A 126 7.41 3.05 7.94
N TYR A 127 8.66 2.93 8.36
CA TYR A 127 9.02 2.87 9.77
C TYR A 127 8.65 4.16 10.51
N VAL A 128 9.03 5.33 9.97
CA VAL A 128 8.71 6.64 10.58
C VAL A 128 7.19 6.83 10.71
N ILE A 129 6.43 6.46 9.69
CA ILE A 129 4.96 6.54 9.72
C ILE A 129 4.39 5.64 10.82
N ASN A 130 4.89 4.41 10.95
CA ASN A 130 4.43 3.50 11.99
C ASN A 130 4.76 4.02 13.40
N GLU A 131 5.96 4.53 13.63
CA GLU A 131 6.33 5.12 14.91
C GLU A 131 5.48 6.35 15.25
N TRP A 132 5.22 7.21 14.26
CA TRP A 132 4.30 8.34 14.42
C TRP A 132 2.89 7.86 14.82
N HIS A 133 2.38 6.81 14.16
CA HIS A 133 1.09 6.22 14.48
C HIS A 133 1.05 5.70 15.92
N ARG A 134 2.07 4.96 16.34
CA ARG A 134 2.17 4.40 17.69
C ARG A 134 2.19 5.50 18.76
N VAL A 135 2.99 6.54 18.57
CA VAL A 135 3.06 7.68 19.49
C VAL A 135 1.70 8.37 19.62
N ASN A 136 1.03 8.62 18.52
CA ASN A 136 -0.26 9.31 18.51
C ASN A 136 -1.44 8.47 19.04
N HIS A 137 -1.26 7.16 19.17
CA HIS A 137 -2.27 6.24 19.73
C HIS A 137 -1.83 5.65 21.08
N ASN A 138 -0.80 6.23 21.73
CA ASN A 138 -0.26 5.79 23.02
C ASN A 138 0.14 4.31 23.06
N MET A 139 0.60 3.77 21.96
CA MET A 139 1.09 2.39 21.83
C MET A 139 2.60 2.33 22.05
N ILE A 140 3.07 2.67 23.24
CA ILE A 140 4.50 2.70 23.57
C ILE A 140 4.88 1.44 24.35
#